data_a7967fb748fb984bb1c1c437b0ddcf82
#
_entry.id   a7967fb748fb984bb1c1c437b0ddcf82
#
_cell.length_a   1.000
_cell.length_b   1.000
_cell.length_c   1.000
_cell.angle_alpha   90.00
_cell.angle_beta   90.00
_cell.angle_gamma   90.00
#
_symmetry.space_group_name_H-M   'P 1'
#
loop_
_entity.id
_entity.type
_entity.pdbx_description
1 polymer ?
#
loop_
_entity_poly.entity_id
_entity_poly.type
_entity_poly.pdbx_seq_one_letter_code
_entity_poly.pdbx_strand_id
1 'polypeptide(L)'
;MNKKQKSAAADRLKKARAARAKKIPNYGKVNLHESLHNLSKEHVLHPDKVKQWIDTQKDLAAVERKAIKEKIKGAIARQASHEGYIKHMQRYLRTGDWIDDFYGEYQQNKVKHHCYALAYDKDGIPKRSIGIYYPDLGITYTKKMVEEENATRDNHNT
;
A
#
# COMPACT_ATOMS: atom_id res chain seq x y z
N MET A 1 2.81 23.50 27.74
CA MET A 1 3.82 23.98 26.76
C MET A 1 3.20 25.08 25.90
N ASN A 2 3.80 26.25 25.84
CA ASN A 2 3.33 27.33 24.98
C ASN A 2 3.79 27.10 23.51
N LYS A 3 3.24 27.90 22.56
CA LYS A 3 3.50 27.74 21.10
C LYS A 3 5.00 27.83 20.77
N LYS A 4 5.75 28.69 21.45
CA LYS A 4 7.20 28.89 21.28
C LYS A 4 8.01 27.66 21.73
N GLN A 5 7.60 27.02 22.84
CA GLN A 5 8.25 25.80 23.33
C GLN A 5 8.00 24.60 22.44
N LYS A 6 6.78 24.48 21.84
CA LYS A 6 6.46 23.43 20.87
C LYS A 6 7.28 23.58 19.60
N SER A 7 7.44 24.80 19.06
CA SER A 7 8.27 25.09 17.90
C SER A 7 9.74 24.74 18.14
N ALA A 8 10.32 25.20 19.28
CA ALA A 8 11.69 24.88 19.62
C ALA A 8 11.96 23.39 19.82
N ALA A 9 11.00 22.65 20.39
CA ALA A 9 11.09 21.20 20.52
C ALA A 9 11.04 20.50 19.13
N ALA A 10 10.16 20.96 18.22
CA ALA A 10 10.07 20.44 16.86
C ALA A 10 11.39 20.66 16.09
N ASP A 11 12.01 21.85 16.22
CA ASP A 11 13.28 22.16 15.55
C ASP A 11 14.44 21.30 16.08
N ARG A 12 14.49 21.07 17.40
CA ARG A 12 15.47 20.15 18.02
C ARG A 12 15.29 18.73 17.49
N LEU A 13 14.06 18.27 17.40
CA LEU A 13 13.74 16.93 16.89
C LEU A 13 14.13 16.78 15.41
N LYS A 14 13.86 17.81 14.60
CA LYS A 14 14.25 17.87 13.19
C LYS A 14 15.77 17.79 13.01
N LYS A 15 16.53 18.57 13.80
CA LYS A 15 18.00 18.53 13.80
C LYS A 15 18.54 17.16 14.22
N ALA A 16 17.97 16.55 15.27
CA ALA A 16 18.37 15.23 15.73
C ALA A 16 18.09 14.15 14.70
N ARG A 17 16.95 14.19 14.01
CA ARG A 17 16.61 13.26 12.91
C ARG A 17 17.57 13.42 11.73
N ALA A 18 17.88 14.64 11.33
CA ALA A 18 18.84 14.91 10.26
C ALA A 18 20.26 14.41 10.59
N ALA A 19 20.71 14.57 11.84
CA ALA A 19 21.99 14.06 12.29
C ALA A 19 22.03 12.51 12.29
N ARG A 20 20.95 11.85 12.72
CA ARG A 20 20.83 10.38 12.66
C ARG A 20 20.79 9.84 11.23
N ALA A 21 20.08 10.53 10.34
CA ALA A 21 20.00 10.15 8.92
C ALA A 21 21.37 10.18 8.22
N LYS A 22 22.27 11.08 8.63
CA LYS A 22 23.66 11.12 8.14
C LYS A 22 24.54 9.97 8.64
N LYS A 23 24.26 9.47 9.85
CA LYS A 23 25.07 8.42 10.50
C LYS A 23 24.58 7.01 10.21
N ILE A 24 23.31 6.83 9.93
CA ILE A 24 22.66 5.53 9.74
C ILE A 24 22.11 5.46 8.31
N PRO A 25 22.69 4.65 7.40
CA PRO A 25 22.32 4.62 5.98
C PRO A 25 20.81 4.39 5.72
N ASN A 26 20.15 3.62 6.57
CA ASN A 26 18.72 3.26 6.43
C ASN A 26 17.83 3.93 7.50
N TYR A 27 18.27 5.06 8.07
CA TYR A 27 17.49 5.76 9.07
C TYR A 27 16.13 6.20 8.49
N GLY A 28 15.04 5.79 9.15
CA GLY A 28 13.67 6.07 8.69
C GLY A 28 13.12 5.08 7.67
N LYS A 29 13.96 4.16 7.14
CA LYS A 29 13.56 3.08 6.22
C LYS A 29 13.39 1.72 6.92
N VAL A 30 13.57 1.68 8.23
CA VAL A 30 13.37 0.46 9.04
C VAL A 30 11.92 0.01 8.90
N ASN A 31 11.71 -1.27 8.59
CA ASN A 31 10.40 -1.88 8.31
C ASN A 31 9.73 -1.41 7.00
N LEU A 32 10.50 -0.82 6.08
CA LEU A 32 10.03 -0.48 4.76
C LEU A 32 10.61 -1.48 3.74
N HIS A 33 9.75 -2.02 2.87
CA HIS A 33 10.19 -2.94 1.82
C HIS A 33 11.18 -2.27 0.86
N GLU A 34 12.16 -3.02 0.36
CA GLU A 34 13.24 -2.49 -0.49
C GLU A 34 12.75 -1.77 -1.74
N SER A 35 11.70 -2.30 -2.38
CA SER A 35 11.09 -1.71 -3.57
C SER A 35 10.59 -0.27 -3.36
N LEU A 36 10.33 0.11 -2.11
CA LEU A 36 9.80 1.42 -1.76
C LEU A 36 10.90 2.44 -1.41
N HIS A 37 12.17 2.00 -1.30
CA HIS A 37 13.26 2.88 -0.86
C HIS A 37 13.59 3.98 -1.86
N ASN A 38 13.42 3.72 -3.15
CA ASN A 38 13.81 4.61 -4.25
C ASN A 38 12.62 5.18 -5.03
N LEU A 39 11.40 5.08 -4.47
CA LEU A 39 10.23 5.71 -5.08
C LEU A 39 10.40 7.23 -5.11
N SER A 40 10.02 7.83 -6.23
CA SER A 40 9.95 9.30 -6.36
C SER A 40 8.96 9.87 -5.36
N LYS A 41 9.23 11.05 -4.82
CA LYS A 41 8.33 11.75 -3.89
C LYS A 41 6.98 12.10 -4.52
N GLU A 42 6.94 12.24 -5.84
CA GLU A 42 5.73 12.49 -6.62
C GLU A 42 4.86 11.25 -6.75
N HIS A 43 5.44 10.04 -6.58
CA HIS A 43 4.71 8.79 -6.70
C HIS A 43 3.48 8.78 -5.80
N VAL A 44 2.34 8.32 -6.35
CA VAL A 44 1.04 8.35 -5.64
C VAL A 44 1.06 7.55 -4.34
N LEU A 45 1.79 6.44 -4.31
CA LEU A 45 1.96 5.55 -3.14
C LEU A 45 3.32 5.75 -2.45
N HIS A 46 3.90 6.96 -2.49
CA HIS A 46 5.16 7.21 -1.79
C HIS A 46 4.99 6.91 -0.29
N PRO A 47 5.96 6.23 0.36
CA PRO A 47 5.85 5.77 1.75
C PRO A 47 5.48 6.87 2.76
N ASP A 48 5.97 8.08 2.57
CA ASP A 48 5.66 9.18 3.49
C ASP A 48 4.19 9.63 3.37
N LYS A 49 3.63 9.62 2.16
CA LYS A 49 2.19 9.89 1.95
C LYS A 49 1.35 8.79 2.61
N VAL A 50 1.70 7.53 2.39
CA VAL A 50 0.97 6.39 2.97
C VAL A 50 1.04 6.41 4.51
N LYS A 51 2.17 6.78 5.10
CA LYS A 51 2.29 6.96 6.56
C LYS A 51 1.36 8.07 7.06
N GLN A 52 1.29 9.19 6.36
CA GLN A 52 0.35 10.27 6.69
C GLN A 52 -1.10 9.79 6.62
N TRP A 53 -1.48 9.04 5.57
CA TRP A 53 -2.83 8.47 5.44
C TRP A 53 -3.17 7.51 6.59
N ILE A 54 -2.20 6.69 7.02
CA ILE A 54 -2.37 5.82 8.19
C ILE A 54 -2.71 6.65 9.43
N ASP A 55 -2.04 7.76 9.65
CA ASP A 55 -2.30 8.59 10.83
C ASP A 55 -3.67 9.27 10.74
N THR A 56 -4.06 9.79 9.59
CA THR A 56 -5.43 10.31 9.35
C THR A 56 -6.50 9.23 9.60
N GLN A 57 -6.29 8.02 9.09
CA GLN A 57 -7.24 6.92 9.27
C GLN A 57 -7.34 6.46 10.74
N LYS A 58 -6.25 6.53 11.51
CA LYS A 58 -6.28 6.27 12.96
C LYS A 58 -7.13 7.32 13.70
N ASP A 59 -7.01 8.59 13.30
CA ASP A 59 -7.80 9.67 13.90
C ASP A 59 -9.30 9.48 13.60
N LEU A 60 -9.65 9.11 12.35
CA LEU A 60 -11.02 8.79 11.97
C LEU A 60 -11.54 7.57 12.74
N ALA A 61 -10.78 6.50 12.87
CA ALA A 61 -11.15 5.35 13.68
C ALA A 61 -11.37 5.70 15.16
N ALA A 62 -10.59 6.66 15.70
CA ALA A 62 -10.77 7.14 17.07
C ALA A 62 -12.07 7.93 17.24
N VAL A 63 -12.48 8.70 16.23
CA VAL A 63 -13.79 9.38 16.21
C VAL A 63 -14.93 8.36 16.21
N GLU A 64 -14.84 7.33 15.36
CA GLU A 64 -15.88 6.28 15.29
C GLU A 64 -15.96 5.47 16.60
N ARG A 65 -14.85 5.24 17.32
CA ARG A 65 -14.89 4.61 18.66
C ARG A 65 -15.70 5.43 19.66
N LYS A 66 -15.67 6.76 19.60
CA LYS A 66 -16.55 7.62 20.42
C LYS A 66 -18.00 7.48 19.98
N ALA A 67 -18.26 7.52 18.67
CA ALA A 67 -19.58 7.35 18.11
C ALA A 67 -20.22 5.99 18.46
N ILE A 68 -19.42 4.92 18.58
CA ILE A 68 -19.88 3.61 19.05
C ILE A 68 -20.35 3.68 20.51
N LYS A 69 -19.62 4.38 21.38
CA LYS A 69 -20.05 4.57 22.80
C LYS A 69 -21.36 5.35 22.89
N GLU A 70 -21.59 6.28 21.96
CA GLU A 70 -22.81 7.06 21.82
C GLU A 70 -23.92 6.30 21.05
N LYS A 71 -23.70 5.03 20.68
CA LYS A 71 -24.62 4.14 19.95
C LYS A 71 -25.07 4.70 18.61
N ILE A 72 -24.23 5.49 17.93
CA ILE A 72 -24.53 6.04 16.61
C ILE A 72 -24.57 4.91 15.58
N LYS A 73 -25.66 4.84 14.82
CA LYS A 73 -25.86 3.81 13.79
C LYS A 73 -24.74 3.82 12.74
N GLY A 74 -24.21 2.65 12.43
CA GLY A 74 -23.19 2.47 11.41
C GLY A 74 -21.75 2.76 11.88
N ALA A 75 -21.54 3.29 13.09
CA ALA A 75 -20.21 3.63 13.60
C ALA A 75 -19.28 2.41 13.67
N ILE A 76 -19.79 1.22 14.01
CA ILE A 76 -19.02 -0.02 14.03
C ILE A 76 -18.48 -0.37 12.63
N ALA A 77 -19.33 -0.28 11.62
CA ALA A 77 -18.92 -0.58 10.24
C ALA A 77 -17.87 0.42 9.72
N ARG A 78 -18.06 1.73 10.02
CA ARG A 78 -17.07 2.75 9.64
C ARG A 78 -15.74 2.55 10.36
N GLN A 79 -15.75 2.26 11.65
CA GLN A 79 -14.52 1.93 12.38
C GLN A 79 -13.79 0.73 11.76
N ALA A 80 -14.51 -0.36 11.47
CA ALA A 80 -13.94 -1.55 10.86
C ALA A 80 -13.34 -1.25 9.47
N SER A 81 -13.99 -0.38 8.69
CA SER A 81 -13.47 0.09 7.39
C SER A 81 -12.14 0.83 7.55
N HIS A 82 -12.06 1.80 8.47
CA HIS A 82 -10.82 2.53 8.75
C HIS A 82 -9.69 1.59 9.22
N GLU A 83 -9.98 0.66 10.12
CA GLU A 83 -9.00 -0.29 10.63
C GLU A 83 -8.53 -1.27 9.55
N GLY A 84 -9.43 -1.71 8.67
CA GLY A 84 -9.09 -2.54 7.50
C GLY A 84 -8.13 -1.82 6.56
N TYR A 85 -8.44 -0.58 6.21
CA TYR A 85 -7.59 0.23 5.34
C TYR A 85 -6.20 0.51 5.96
N ILE A 86 -6.13 0.78 7.26
CA ILE A 86 -4.85 0.90 7.98
C ILE A 86 -4.00 -0.37 7.83
N LYS A 87 -4.60 -1.55 7.99
CA LYS A 87 -3.90 -2.84 7.84
C LYS A 87 -3.37 -3.04 6.42
N HIS A 88 -4.14 -2.67 5.39
CA HIS A 88 -3.72 -2.74 3.99
C HIS A 88 -2.52 -1.82 3.73
N MET A 89 -2.57 -0.58 4.19
CA MET A 89 -1.46 0.37 4.09
C MET A 89 -0.20 -0.10 4.82
N GLN A 90 -0.35 -0.64 6.02
CA GLN A 90 0.78 -1.21 6.78
C GLN A 90 1.38 -2.43 6.08
N ARG A 91 0.53 -3.29 5.48
CA ARG A 91 1.00 -4.41 4.66
C ARG A 91 1.79 -3.90 3.46
N TYR A 92 1.29 -2.90 2.73
CA TYR A 92 2.01 -2.28 1.61
C TYR A 92 3.40 -1.80 2.02
N LEU A 93 3.53 -1.06 3.11
CA LEU A 93 4.83 -0.58 3.57
C LEU A 93 5.82 -1.73 3.86
N ARG A 94 5.31 -2.87 4.31
CA ARG A 94 6.12 -4.05 4.67
C ARG A 94 6.43 -4.96 3.49
N THR A 95 5.53 -5.09 2.51
CA THR A 95 5.63 -6.04 1.39
C THR A 95 5.93 -5.39 0.06
N GLY A 96 5.68 -4.10 -0.09
CA GLY A 96 5.77 -3.40 -1.38
C GLY A 96 4.52 -3.53 -2.27
N ASP A 97 3.53 -4.38 -1.90
CA ASP A 97 2.37 -4.70 -2.72
C ASP A 97 1.12 -3.98 -2.24
N TRP A 98 0.52 -3.16 -3.11
CA TRP A 98 -0.76 -2.53 -2.85
C TRP A 98 -1.91 -3.46 -3.23
N ILE A 99 -2.71 -3.85 -2.24
CA ILE A 99 -3.78 -4.85 -2.40
C ILE A 99 -5.19 -4.27 -2.31
N ASP A 100 -5.34 -2.99 -1.97
CA ASP A 100 -6.65 -2.35 -1.90
C ASP A 100 -7.10 -1.88 -3.29
N ASP A 101 -8.41 -1.88 -3.53
CA ASP A 101 -9.00 -1.38 -4.78
C ASP A 101 -9.01 0.16 -4.86
N PHE A 102 -8.74 0.81 -3.75
CA PHE A 102 -8.70 2.26 -3.61
C PHE A 102 -7.37 2.71 -3.01
N TYR A 103 -7.02 3.97 -3.24
CA TYR A 103 -5.88 4.62 -2.61
C TYR A 103 -6.18 6.09 -2.31
N GLY A 104 -5.33 6.70 -1.48
CA GLY A 104 -5.48 8.09 -1.04
C GLY A 104 -5.87 8.19 0.43
N GLU A 105 -5.78 9.38 0.97
CA GLU A 105 -6.02 9.65 2.38
C GLU A 105 -7.41 9.20 2.86
N TYR A 106 -8.41 9.32 1.98
CA TYR A 106 -9.82 8.98 2.21
C TYR A 106 -10.33 7.93 1.23
N GLN A 107 -9.47 7.10 0.65
CA GLN A 107 -9.82 6.12 -0.39
C GLN A 107 -10.52 6.73 -1.61
N GLN A 108 -10.23 7.98 -1.92
CA GLN A 108 -10.93 8.75 -2.95
C GLN A 108 -10.56 8.37 -4.39
N ASN A 109 -9.46 7.64 -4.58
CA ASN A 109 -8.99 7.24 -5.90
C ASN A 109 -9.15 5.74 -6.08
N LYS A 110 -9.69 5.32 -7.25
CA LYS A 110 -9.81 3.91 -7.60
C LYS A 110 -8.55 3.43 -8.30
N VAL A 111 -8.08 2.24 -7.95
CA VAL A 111 -7.00 1.55 -8.67
C VAL A 111 -7.54 1.14 -10.04
N LYS A 112 -6.94 1.66 -11.11
CA LYS A 112 -7.40 1.41 -12.48
C LYS A 112 -7.03 0.01 -12.99
N HIS A 113 -5.89 -0.50 -12.52
CA HIS A 113 -5.33 -1.77 -12.95
C HIS A 113 -4.93 -2.56 -11.73
N HIS A 114 -5.61 -3.67 -11.51
CA HIS A 114 -5.33 -4.56 -10.40
C HIS A 114 -4.83 -5.90 -10.97
N CYS A 115 -3.61 -6.28 -10.58
CA CYS A 115 -3.04 -7.56 -10.92
C CYS A 115 -3.05 -8.46 -9.69
N TYR A 116 -3.84 -9.52 -9.72
CA TYR A 116 -3.78 -10.58 -8.72
C TYR A 116 -2.93 -11.73 -9.26
N ALA A 117 -1.64 -11.77 -8.92
CA ALA A 117 -0.85 -12.98 -9.06
C ALA A 117 -1.20 -13.91 -7.89
N LEU A 118 -2.25 -14.71 -8.02
CA LEU A 118 -2.83 -15.45 -6.90
C LEU A 118 -2.28 -16.85 -6.74
N ALA A 119 -1.62 -17.41 -7.76
CA ALA A 119 -1.05 -18.74 -7.74
C ALA A 119 0.13 -18.85 -8.69
N TYR A 120 1.07 -19.72 -8.33
CA TYR A 120 2.19 -20.12 -9.18
C TYR A 120 2.03 -21.60 -9.50
N ASP A 121 2.56 -22.05 -10.65
CA ASP A 121 2.70 -23.46 -10.97
C ASP A 121 3.95 -24.06 -10.28
N LYS A 122 4.25 -25.33 -10.59
CA LYS A 122 5.41 -26.06 -10.01
C LYS A 122 6.74 -25.39 -10.35
N ASP A 123 6.80 -24.68 -11.47
CA ASP A 123 8.00 -24.08 -12.02
C ASP A 123 8.13 -22.60 -11.63
N GLY A 124 7.24 -22.11 -10.74
CA GLY A 124 7.22 -20.73 -10.28
C GLY A 124 6.66 -19.73 -11.28
N ILE A 125 5.96 -20.21 -12.32
CA ILE A 125 5.32 -19.36 -13.32
C ILE A 125 3.97 -18.89 -12.79
N PRO A 126 3.66 -17.57 -12.80
CA PRO A 126 2.38 -17.07 -12.33
C PRO A 126 1.23 -17.58 -13.21
N LYS A 127 0.22 -18.15 -12.58
CA LYS A 127 -1.05 -18.52 -13.24
C LYS A 127 -1.85 -17.26 -13.51
N ARG A 128 -2.15 -17.03 -14.77
CA ARG A 128 -2.91 -15.87 -15.19
C ARG A 128 -4.37 -16.23 -15.39
N SER A 129 -5.26 -15.28 -15.10
CA SER A 129 -6.71 -15.46 -15.27
C SER A 129 -7.23 -14.60 -16.41
N ILE A 130 -8.10 -15.18 -17.25
CA ILE A 130 -8.74 -14.46 -18.35
C ILE A 130 -9.56 -13.29 -17.81
N GLY A 131 -9.47 -12.14 -18.47
CA GLY A 131 -10.18 -10.92 -18.10
C GLY A 131 -9.45 -10.05 -17.08
N ILE A 132 -8.28 -10.46 -16.59
CA ILE A 132 -7.44 -9.68 -15.68
C ILE A 132 -6.38 -8.90 -16.47
N TYR A 133 -6.21 -7.63 -16.13
CA TYR A 133 -5.13 -6.82 -16.68
C TYR A 133 -3.82 -7.11 -15.94
N TYR A 134 -2.78 -7.42 -16.68
CA TYR A 134 -1.43 -7.65 -16.15
C TYR A 134 -0.48 -6.53 -16.57
N PRO A 135 0.04 -5.71 -15.64
CA PRO A 135 0.89 -4.57 -15.94
C PRO A 135 2.18 -4.93 -16.68
N ASP A 136 2.73 -6.13 -16.42
CA ASP A 136 3.92 -6.66 -17.11
C ASP A 136 3.68 -6.98 -18.58
N LEU A 137 2.44 -7.35 -18.93
CA LEU A 137 2.01 -7.56 -20.32
C LEU A 137 1.49 -6.28 -20.98
N GLY A 138 1.10 -5.28 -20.18
CA GLY A 138 0.48 -4.05 -20.65
C GLY A 138 -0.94 -4.22 -21.22
N ILE A 139 -1.53 -5.43 -21.10
CA ILE A 139 -2.84 -5.78 -21.67
C ILE A 139 -3.65 -6.68 -20.73
N THR A 140 -4.95 -6.79 -21.01
CA THR A 140 -5.83 -7.77 -20.38
C THR A 140 -5.58 -9.16 -20.95
N TYR A 141 -5.39 -10.14 -20.07
CA TYR A 141 -5.15 -11.52 -20.46
C TYR A 141 -6.39 -12.15 -21.10
N THR A 142 -6.25 -12.65 -22.31
CA THR A 142 -7.37 -13.13 -23.13
C THR A 142 -7.34 -14.65 -23.32
N LYS A 143 -8.49 -15.20 -23.73
CA LYS A 143 -8.59 -16.62 -24.07
C LYS A 143 -7.62 -17.02 -25.20
N LYS A 144 -7.44 -16.15 -26.19
CA LYS A 144 -6.50 -16.36 -27.30
C LYS A 144 -5.06 -16.53 -26.80
N MET A 145 -4.64 -15.75 -25.82
CA MET A 145 -3.29 -15.86 -25.22
C MET A 145 -3.10 -17.19 -24.50
N VAL A 146 -4.14 -17.72 -23.85
CA VAL A 146 -4.08 -19.06 -23.24
C VAL A 146 -3.89 -20.13 -24.30
N GLU A 147 -4.61 -20.03 -25.41
CA GLU A 147 -4.50 -20.97 -26.54
C GLU A 147 -3.09 -20.94 -27.16
N GLU A 148 -2.52 -19.75 -27.34
CA GLU A 148 -1.16 -19.55 -27.85
C GLU A 148 -0.09 -20.10 -26.89
N GLU A 149 -0.23 -19.87 -25.59
CA GLU A 149 0.70 -20.41 -24.59
C GLU A 149 0.65 -21.94 -24.51
N ASN A 150 -0.55 -22.53 -24.57
CA ASN A 150 -0.70 -23.99 -24.59
C ASN A 150 -0.10 -24.61 -25.84
N ALA A 151 -0.33 -24.03 -27.02
CA ALA A 151 0.26 -24.50 -28.26
C ALA A 151 1.80 -24.46 -28.25
N THR A 152 2.37 -23.44 -27.60
CA THR A 152 3.83 -23.31 -27.46
C THR A 152 4.42 -24.35 -26.50
N ARG A 153 3.70 -24.66 -25.42
CA ARG A 153 4.10 -25.70 -24.45
C ARG A 153 4.10 -27.11 -25.05
N ASP A 154 3.09 -27.42 -25.85
CA ASP A 154 2.97 -28.72 -26.51
C ASP A 154 4.08 -28.96 -27.54
N ASN A 155 4.55 -27.90 -28.21
CA ASN A 155 5.68 -27.96 -29.15
C ASN A 155 7.06 -28.12 -28.49
N HIS A 156 7.18 -27.85 -27.19
CA HIS A 156 8.45 -28.03 -26.46
C HIS A 156 8.57 -29.40 -25.78
N ASN A 157 7.49 -30.16 -25.72
CA ASN A 157 7.44 -31.50 -25.12
C ASN A 157 7.52 -32.64 -26.16
N THR A 158 7.77 -32.32 -27.41
CA THR A 158 8.03 -33.26 -28.49
C THR A 158 9.50 -33.25 -28.86
#